data_d19fb2d6cab1518fb2670a76e0af2cbf
#
_entry.id   d19fb2d6cab1518fb2670a76e0af2cbf
#
_cell.length_a   1.000
_cell.length_b   1.000
_cell.length_c   1.000
_cell.angle_alpha   90.00
_cell.angle_beta   90.00
_cell.angle_gamma   90.00
#
_symmetry.space_group_name_H-M   'P 1'
#
loop_
_entity.id
_entity.type
_entity.pdbx_description
1 polymer ?
#
loop_
_entity_poly.entity_id
_entity_poly.type
_entity_poly.pdbx_seq_one_letter_code
_entity_poly.pdbx_strand_id
1 'polypeptide(L)'
;MKSISNILNHILQIENGFKHINDGASEIMEIYSKEQCFELALELFKHEAYQARMLATSILGRLAATNNDALCFLKEQVSTDKNWRVQEMLAKAFDEVCEHRGV
;
A
#
# COMPACT_ATOMS: atom_id res chain seq x y z
N MET A 1 -21.24 -1.31 0.52
CA MET A 1 -19.83 -1.57 0.80
C MET A 1 -19.09 -1.80 -0.51
N LYS A 2 -18.01 -1.04 -0.75
CA LYS A 2 -17.22 -1.23 -1.97
C LYS A 2 -16.40 -2.50 -1.90
N SER A 3 -16.42 -3.28 -2.97
CA SER A 3 -15.54 -4.43 -3.09
C SER A 3 -14.12 -3.96 -3.46
N ILE A 4 -13.13 -4.82 -3.23
CA ILE A 4 -11.75 -4.55 -3.64
C ILE A 4 -11.67 -4.30 -5.13
N SER A 5 -12.40 -5.07 -5.94
CA SER A 5 -12.42 -4.88 -7.40
C SER A 5 -12.88 -3.48 -7.77
N ASN A 6 -13.91 -2.96 -7.10
CA ASN A 6 -14.40 -1.60 -7.37
C ASN A 6 -13.40 -0.54 -6.95
N ILE A 7 -12.76 -0.71 -5.79
CA ILE A 7 -11.74 0.22 -5.31
C ILE A 7 -10.57 0.23 -6.27
N LEU A 8 -10.08 -0.93 -6.66
CA LEU A 8 -8.95 -1.06 -7.58
C LEU A 8 -9.29 -0.48 -8.96
N ASN A 9 -10.46 -0.79 -9.52
CA ASN A 9 -10.88 -0.25 -10.81
C ASN A 9 -10.92 1.26 -10.80
N HIS A 10 -11.41 1.86 -9.71
CA HIS A 10 -11.43 3.31 -9.57
C HIS A 10 -10.02 3.88 -9.57
N ILE A 11 -9.13 3.28 -8.80
CA ILE A 11 -7.73 3.72 -8.69
C ILE A 11 -6.99 3.60 -10.03
N LEU A 12 -7.23 2.53 -10.77
CA LEU A 12 -6.57 2.29 -12.06
C LEU A 12 -6.92 3.34 -13.12
N GLN A 13 -8.03 4.05 -12.96
CA GLN A 13 -8.44 5.11 -13.87
C GLN A 13 -7.78 6.46 -13.57
N ILE A 14 -7.05 6.56 -12.46
CA ILE A 14 -6.44 7.82 -12.01
C ILE A 14 -4.93 7.74 -12.22
N GLU A 15 -4.39 8.64 -13.05
CA GLU A 15 -2.96 8.64 -13.33
C GLU A 15 -2.12 9.23 -12.21
N ASN A 16 -2.61 10.28 -11.57
CA ASN A 16 -1.87 10.97 -10.51
C ASN A 16 -2.77 11.14 -9.29
N GLY A 17 -2.50 10.43 -8.23
CA GLY A 17 -3.38 10.62 -7.08
C GLY A 17 -2.98 9.82 -5.85
N PHE A 18 -1.96 10.29 -5.13
CA PHE A 18 -1.66 9.73 -3.82
C PHE A 18 -2.88 9.72 -2.91
N LYS A 19 -3.69 10.80 -2.98
CA LYS A 19 -4.90 10.91 -2.17
C LYS A 19 -5.87 9.77 -2.44
N HIS A 20 -6.13 9.46 -3.72
CA HIS A 20 -7.06 8.39 -4.09
C HIS A 20 -6.56 7.02 -3.64
N ILE A 21 -5.25 6.81 -3.74
CA ILE A 21 -4.63 5.56 -3.31
C ILE A 21 -4.70 5.42 -1.79
N ASN A 22 -4.41 6.49 -1.06
CA ASN A 22 -4.49 6.49 0.40
C ASN A 22 -5.93 6.33 0.88
N ASP A 23 -6.89 6.94 0.20
CA ASP A 23 -8.31 6.77 0.51
C ASP A 23 -8.73 5.30 0.30
N GLY A 24 -8.28 4.70 -0.81
CA GLY A 24 -8.53 3.28 -1.09
C GLY A 24 -7.93 2.36 -0.02
N ALA A 25 -6.71 2.64 0.40
CA ALA A 25 -6.07 1.89 1.47
C ALA A 25 -6.87 2.00 2.77
N SER A 26 -7.34 3.21 3.11
CA SER A 26 -8.16 3.43 4.30
C SER A 26 -9.45 2.62 4.24
N GLU A 27 -10.14 2.63 3.10
CA GLU A 27 -11.39 1.87 2.92
C GLU A 27 -11.15 0.36 3.11
N ILE A 28 -10.07 -0.16 2.52
CA ILE A 28 -9.72 -1.58 2.64
C ILE A 28 -9.44 -1.95 4.09
N MET A 29 -8.71 -1.11 4.80
CA MET A 29 -8.35 -1.37 6.19
C MET A 29 -9.54 -1.24 7.16
N GLU A 30 -10.60 -0.55 6.76
CA GLU A 30 -11.85 -0.52 7.53
C GLU A 30 -12.67 -1.79 7.35
N ILE A 31 -12.59 -2.42 6.16
CA ILE A 31 -13.40 -3.57 5.79
C ILE A 31 -12.78 -4.89 6.23
N TYR A 32 -11.46 -5.01 6.14
CA TYR A 32 -10.74 -6.26 6.32
C TYR A 32 -9.87 -6.24 7.57
N SER A 33 -9.59 -7.43 8.12
CA SER A 33 -8.66 -7.57 9.23
C SER A 33 -7.23 -7.22 8.80
N LYS A 34 -6.35 -7.00 9.76
CA LYS A 34 -4.94 -6.69 9.46
C LYS A 34 -4.27 -7.84 8.70
N GLU A 35 -4.56 -9.08 9.06
CA GLU A 35 -4.04 -10.26 8.37
C GLU A 35 -4.52 -10.32 6.93
N GLN A 36 -5.81 -10.06 6.71
CA GLN A 36 -6.37 -10.02 5.36
C GLN A 36 -5.79 -8.88 4.54
N CYS A 37 -5.59 -7.72 5.15
CA CYS A 37 -4.96 -6.58 4.49
C CYS A 37 -3.54 -6.90 4.06
N PHE A 38 -2.78 -7.59 4.88
CA PHE A 38 -1.41 -7.99 4.55
C PHE A 38 -1.40 -8.93 3.33
N GLU A 39 -2.20 -9.98 3.35
CA GLU A 39 -2.30 -10.93 2.24
C GLU A 39 -2.74 -10.23 0.95
N LEU A 40 -3.72 -9.35 1.06
CA LEU A 40 -4.21 -8.59 -0.07
C LEU A 40 -3.13 -7.68 -0.67
N ALA A 41 -2.35 -7.02 0.20
CA ALA A 41 -1.27 -6.17 -0.26
C ALA A 41 -0.21 -6.97 -1.03
N LEU A 42 0.11 -8.18 -0.58
CA LEU A 42 1.06 -9.03 -1.30
C LEU A 42 0.54 -9.39 -2.69
N GLU A 43 -0.75 -9.67 -2.81
CA GLU A 43 -1.37 -9.96 -4.11
C GLU A 43 -1.40 -8.72 -5.01
N LEU A 44 -1.75 -7.56 -4.46
CA LEU A 44 -1.78 -6.31 -5.22
C LEU A 44 -0.39 -5.94 -5.75
N PHE A 45 0.66 -6.26 -5.00
CA PHE A 45 2.02 -5.93 -5.42
C PHE A 45 2.48 -6.74 -6.63
N LYS A 46 1.81 -7.85 -6.93
CA LYS A 46 2.09 -8.65 -8.13
C LYS A 46 1.47 -8.07 -9.39
N HIS A 47 0.62 -7.05 -9.26
CA HIS A 47 -0.10 -6.47 -10.38
C HIS A 47 0.84 -5.66 -11.28
N GLU A 48 0.58 -5.70 -12.60
CA GLU A 48 1.37 -4.93 -13.56
C GLU A 48 1.16 -3.43 -13.45
N ALA A 49 -0.05 -3.00 -13.08
CA ALA A 49 -0.35 -1.58 -12.93
C ALA A 49 0.36 -1.00 -11.71
N TYR A 50 1.08 0.09 -11.90
CA TYR A 50 1.80 0.73 -10.80
C TYR A 50 0.85 1.25 -9.72
N GLN A 51 -0.38 1.63 -10.08
CA GLN A 51 -1.37 2.09 -9.11
C GLN A 51 -1.72 1.00 -8.11
N ALA A 52 -1.84 -0.25 -8.57
CA ALA A 52 -2.10 -1.38 -7.67
C ALA A 52 -0.90 -1.59 -6.73
N ARG A 53 0.32 -1.45 -7.23
CA ARG A 53 1.53 -1.58 -6.41
C ARG A 53 1.68 -0.42 -5.43
N MET A 54 1.27 0.79 -5.82
CA MET A 54 1.19 1.93 -4.89
C MET A 54 0.19 1.66 -3.77
N LEU A 55 -0.98 1.11 -4.11
CA LEU A 55 -1.99 0.75 -3.12
C LEU A 55 -1.45 -0.28 -2.13
N ALA A 56 -0.78 -1.31 -2.64
CA ALA A 56 -0.11 -2.30 -1.80
C ALA A 56 0.88 -1.64 -0.85
N THR A 57 1.70 -0.73 -1.37
CA THR A 57 2.71 -0.01 -0.59
C THR A 57 2.07 0.83 0.51
N SER A 58 0.97 1.51 0.22
CA SER A 58 0.23 2.29 1.22
C SER A 58 -0.31 1.40 2.34
N ILE A 59 -0.91 0.27 1.98
CA ILE A 59 -1.43 -0.69 2.97
C ILE A 59 -0.29 -1.22 3.84
N LEU A 60 0.81 -1.65 3.21
CA LEU A 60 1.96 -2.20 3.92
C LEU A 60 2.59 -1.16 4.85
N GLY A 61 2.66 0.09 4.43
CA GLY A 61 3.16 1.17 5.28
C GLY A 61 2.36 1.34 6.56
N ARG A 62 1.04 1.23 6.45
CA ARG A 62 0.15 1.34 7.63
C ARG A 62 0.28 0.13 8.56
N LEU A 63 0.53 -1.05 7.99
CA LEU A 63 0.70 -2.28 8.78
C LEU A 63 2.08 -2.36 9.42
N ALA A 64 3.09 -1.75 8.82
CA ALA A 64 4.48 -1.90 9.22
C ALA A 64 4.78 -1.38 10.63
N ALA A 65 3.94 -0.48 11.16
CA ALA A 65 4.08 0.01 12.54
C ALA A 65 4.00 -1.14 13.56
N THR A 66 3.19 -2.18 13.27
CA THR A 66 2.97 -3.30 14.18
C THR A 66 3.23 -4.66 13.53
N ASN A 67 3.69 -4.70 12.28
CA ASN A 67 3.91 -5.93 11.53
C ASN A 67 5.31 -5.89 10.89
N ASN A 68 6.24 -6.66 11.47
CA ASN A 68 7.61 -6.70 10.96
C ASN A 68 7.71 -7.31 9.57
N ASP A 69 6.83 -8.25 9.23
CA ASP A 69 6.82 -8.86 7.89
C ASP A 69 6.45 -7.81 6.83
N ALA A 70 5.51 -6.92 7.14
CA ALA A 70 5.16 -5.82 6.25
C ALA A 70 6.35 -4.87 6.07
N LEU A 71 7.05 -4.54 7.15
CA LEU A 71 8.24 -3.69 7.10
C LEU A 71 9.34 -4.33 6.27
N CYS A 72 9.59 -5.62 6.47
CA CYS A 72 10.58 -6.37 5.68
C CYS A 72 10.23 -6.37 4.19
N PHE A 73 8.95 -6.58 3.87
CA PHE A 73 8.51 -6.58 2.48
C PHE A 73 8.75 -5.22 1.82
N LEU A 74 8.48 -4.13 2.53
CA LEU A 74 8.76 -2.78 2.02
C LEU A 74 10.24 -2.61 1.72
N LYS A 75 11.11 -3.03 2.63
CA LYS A 75 12.55 -2.87 2.50
C LYS A 75 13.16 -3.77 1.41
N GLU A 76 12.68 -4.99 1.30
CA GLU A 76 13.31 -6.01 0.44
C GLU A 76 12.68 -6.11 -0.94
N GLN A 77 11.36 -5.93 -1.06
CA GLN A 77 10.64 -6.12 -2.31
C GLN A 77 10.21 -4.81 -2.94
N VAL A 78 9.51 -3.95 -2.20
CA VAL A 78 9.01 -2.69 -2.76
C VAL A 78 10.16 -1.78 -3.15
N SER A 79 11.25 -1.79 -2.39
CA SER A 79 12.45 -0.99 -2.69
C SER A 79 13.07 -1.30 -4.04
N THR A 80 12.79 -2.48 -4.61
CA THR A 80 13.30 -2.88 -5.92
C THR A 80 12.39 -2.50 -7.09
N ASP A 81 11.22 -1.95 -6.82
CA ASP A 81 10.29 -1.54 -7.86
C ASP A 81 10.88 -0.40 -8.66
N LYS A 82 10.82 -0.50 -9.99
CA LYS A 82 11.43 0.47 -10.88
C LYS A 82 10.57 1.71 -11.14
N ASN A 83 9.30 1.66 -10.74
CA ASN A 83 8.39 2.78 -10.96
C ASN A 83 8.62 3.86 -9.91
N TRP A 84 8.90 5.10 -10.36
CA TRP A 84 9.23 6.20 -9.46
C TRP A 84 8.07 6.59 -8.53
N ARG A 85 6.81 6.38 -8.97
CA ARG A 85 5.64 6.67 -8.15
C ARG A 85 5.51 5.67 -7.00
N VAL A 86 5.86 4.41 -7.26
CA VAL A 86 5.93 3.40 -6.21
C VAL A 86 7.01 3.78 -5.20
N GLN A 87 8.16 4.28 -5.67
CA GLN A 87 9.24 4.72 -4.79
C GLN A 87 8.84 5.94 -3.95
N GLU A 88 8.08 6.88 -4.52
CA GLU A 88 7.56 8.00 -3.74
C GLU A 88 6.59 7.52 -2.65
N MET A 89 5.72 6.58 -2.99
CA MET A 89 4.81 6.01 -2.00
C MET A 89 5.56 5.26 -0.91
N LEU A 90 6.65 4.58 -1.27
CA LEU A 90 7.51 3.89 -0.32
C LEU A 90 8.14 4.88 0.67
N ALA A 91 8.63 6.03 0.18
CA ALA A 91 9.19 7.06 1.05
C ALA A 91 8.15 7.57 2.05
N LYS A 92 6.92 7.80 1.58
CA LYS A 92 5.82 8.22 2.46
C LYS A 92 5.48 7.14 3.49
N ALA A 93 5.53 5.87 3.09
CA ALA A 93 5.29 4.74 3.98
C ALA A 93 6.35 4.68 5.10
N PHE A 94 7.61 4.90 4.77
CA PHE A 94 8.68 4.92 5.77
C PHE A 94 8.55 6.09 6.73
N ASP A 95 8.13 7.26 6.25
CA ASP A 95 7.87 8.41 7.11
C ASP A 95 6.78 8.07 8.14
N GLU A 96 5.72 7.42 7.69
CA GLU A 96 4.62 7.00 8.58
C GLU A 96 5.10 5.98 9.62
N VAL A 97 5.92 5.02 9.21
CA VAL A 97 6.50 4.03 10.13
C VAL A 97 7.37 4.72 11.18
N CYS A 98 8.20 5.67 10.77
CA CYS A 98 9.06 6.41 11.69
C CYS A 98 8.25 7.18 12.73
N GLU A 99 7.16 7.83 12.32
CA GLU A 99 6.28 8.54 13.24
C GLU A 99 5.69 7.61 14.30
N HIS A 100 5.19 6.45 13.87
CA HIS A 100 4.52 5.49 14.77
C HIS A 100 5.50 4.77 15.68
N ARG A 101 6.73 4.54 15.24
CA ARG A 101 7.74 3.83 16.04
C ARG A 101 8.63 4.77 16.86
N GLY A 102 8.48 6.06 16.70
CA GLY A 102 9.26 7.06 17.43
C GLY A 102 10.73 7.12 17.00
N VAL A 103 10.97 6.84 15.75
CA VAL A 103 12.34 6.80 15.20
C VAL A 103 12.61 8.04 14.36
#